data_bc46d2721ca96740ab1b958fa1dd7cda
#
_entry.id   bc46d2721ca96740ab1b958fa1dd7cda
#
_cell.length_a   1.000
_cell.length_b   1.000
_cell.length_c   1.000
_cell.angle_alpha   90.00
_cell.angle_beta   90.00
_cell.angle_gamma   90.00
#
_symmetry.space_group_name_H-M   'P 1'
#
loop_
_entity.id
_entity.type
_entity.pdbx_description
1 polymer ?
#
loop_
_entity_poly.entity_id
_entity_poly.type
_entity_poly.pdbx_seq_one_letter_code
_entity_poly.pdbx_strand_id
1 'polypeptide(L)'
;MAKMLGAGRWGGCRSWHNLRARRPQLRRTTPVLVAIVLLFAAAASAQEMEPRTFSPSPVGTNFVVFAVNHASGSVLVDPSLPVTDIHASNTVNVLGLGHVFDLFGRQALITGVLPYANADVTGNVGGNAREVQRSGLADAQAKLSVLLLGGKALTPGEFAQAHHGMVIGVSVGVMAPTGQYYPQYLINLGTNRWATRLEGGISIPRGRWMFEGSAGVGLYGDNDLFYPGERHKSQQSIKGLQGHVSYTFRPRMWVAFDGTWYTGGRVDLDGVRGADFQRNSRLGATFALPLTRRQSLKFAYSTGATTRLGGDFDTFSVAYQMVWFGKRPTPPQVAPPPGGGLPH
;
A
#
# COMPACT_ATOMS: atom_id res chain seq x y z
N MET A 1 33.42 87.61 25.70
CA MET A 1 33.70 88.26 24.42
C MET A 1 33.23 87.35 23.34
N ALA A 2 32.04 87.62 22.86
CA ALA A 2 31.76 88.27 21.62
C ALA A 2 31.99 87.34 20.42
N LYS A 3 30.95 86.98 19.85
CA LYS A 3 30.16 87.34 18.65
C LYS A 3 30.39 86.27 17.54
N MET A 4 29.57 85.89 16.73
CA MET A 4 28.29 86.19 16.09
C MET A 4 28.05 85.19 14.98
N LEU A 5 26.81 84.74 14.87
CA LEU A 5 25.96 84.76 13.70
C LEU A 5 26.46 84.15 12.35
N GLY A 6 25.71 83.23 11.84
CA GLY A 6 25.68 82.88 10.44
C GLY A 6 24.58 81.87 10.11
N ALA A 7 23.41 82.38 9.81
CA ALA A 7 22.28 81.63 9.29
C ALA A 7 22.53 81.20 7.84
N GLY A 8 22.07 80.01 7.42
CA GLY A 8 22.19 79.58 6.06
C GLY A 8 21.41 78.32 5.66
N ARG A 9 20.14 78.48 5.38
CA ARG A 9 19.31 77.88 4.30
C ARG A 9 19.06 76.40 4.26
N TRP A 10 17.85 76.10 4.35
CA TRP A 10 17.08 74.98 3.84
C TRP A 10 17.41 74.58 2.39
N GLY A 11 17.43 73.26 2.12
CA GLY A 11 17.39 72.76 0.73
C GLY A 11 17.66 71.27 0.65
N GLY A 12 16.62 70.49 0.42
CA GLY A 12 16.82 69.19 -0.19
C GLY A 12 16.06 68.03 0.42
N CYS A 13 14.77 68.08 0.26
CA CYS A 13 13.92 66.88 0.29
C CYS A 13 14.39 65.90 -0.79
N ARG A 14 15.06 64.83 -0.45
CA ARG A 14 15.32 63.70 -1.36
C ARG A 14 14.37 62.55 -1.05
N SER A 15 13.51 62.39 -2.01
CA SER A 15 12.51 61.33 -2.20
C SER A 15 13.04 59.96 -1.81
N TRP A 16 12.38 59.34 -0.84
CA TRP A 16 12.43 57.90 -0.60
C TRP A 16 11.54 57.21 -1.64
N HIS A 17 12.08 56.96 -2.83
CA HIS A 17 11.43 56.14 -3.82
C HIS A 17 12.23 54.87 -4.04
N ASN A 18 11.53 53.73 -3.79
CA ASN A 18 11.77 52.44 -4.39
C ASN A 18 12.97 51.61 -3.95
N LEU A 19 12.96 51.15 -2.68
CA LEU A 19 13.43 49.83 -2.41
C LEU A 19 12.23 48.85 -2.52
N ARG A 20 11.84 48.52 -3.74
CA ARG A 20 11.06 47.32 -4.04
C ARG A 20 12.00 46.17 -3.70
N ALA A 21 11.81 45.56 -2.51
CA ALA A 21 12.36 44.25 -2.18
C ALA A 21 11.94 43.30 -3.31
N ARG A 22 12.90 42.85 -4.10
CA ARG A 22 12.72 41.74 -5.01
C ARG A 22 12.34 40.54 -4.15
N ARG A 23 11.06 40.22 -4.14
CA ARG A 23 10.58 38.94 -3.57
C ARG A 23 11.30 37.84 -4.35
N PRO A 24 11.97 36.92 -3.67
CA PRO A 24 12.63 35.82 -4.34
C PRO A 24 11.58 35.05 -5.16
N GLN A 25 11.92 34.73 -6.40
CA GLN A 25 11.09 33.90 -7.28
C GLN A 25 11.07 32.43 -6.80
N LEU A 26 10.55 32.20 -5.61
CA LEU A 26 10.31 30.83 -5.09
C LEU A 26 9.09 30.15 -5.75
N ARG A 27 8.31 30.89 -6.56
CA ARG A 27 7.03 30.41 -7.07
C ARG A 27 7.09 29.35 -8.18
N ARG A 28 8.23 29.11 -8.83
CA ARG A 28 8.32 28.18 -9.97
C ARG A 28 8.91 26.81 -9.66
N THR A 29 9.62 26.65 -8.58
CA THR A 29 10.22 25.37 -8.21
C THR A 29 9.33 24.50 -7.29
N THR A 30 8.38 25.11 -6.59
CA THR A 30 7.48 24.42 -5.63
C THR A 30 6.55 23.39 -6.29
N PRO A 31 5.90 23.65 -7.46
CA PRO A 31 5.03 22.66 -8.09
C PRO A 31 5.78 21.44 -8.63
N VAL A 32 7.06 21.59 -8.91
CA VAL A 32 7.90 20.57 -9.51
C VAL A 32 8.32 19.48 -8.50
N LEU A 33 8.80 19.90 -7.33
CA LEU A 33 9.11 18.96 -6.25
C LEU A 33 7.87 18.18 -5.77
N VAL A 34 6.70 18.81 -5.83
CA VAL A 34 5.42 18.21 -5.44
C VAL A 34 5.01 17.04 -6.32
N ALA A 35 5.28 17.08 -7.62
CA ALA A 35 4.92 16.00 -8.55
C ALA A 35 5.70 14.69 -8.27
N ILE A 36 6.93 14.78 -7.76
CA ILE A 36 7.79 13.61 -7.51
C ILE A 36 7.26 12.71 -6.39
N VAL A 37 6.74 13.31 -5.32
CA VAL A 37 6.27 12.58 -4.13
C VAL A 37 4.93 11.90 -4.33
N LEU A 38 4.12 12.45 -5.23
CA LEU A 38 2.82 11.86 -5.58
C LEU A 38 2.96 10.44 -6.11
N LEU A 39 4.13 10.08 -6.62
CA LEU A 39 4.39 8.78 -7.24
C LEU A 39 4.73 7.68 -6.22
N PHE A 40 5.31 8.03 -5.06
CA PHE A 40 5.74 7.03 -4.08
C PHE A 40 4.60 6.50 -3.20
N ALA A 41 3.71 7.37 -2.73
CA ALA A 41 2.62 6.97 -1.84
C ALA A 41 1.49 6.22 -2.55
N ALA A 42 1.24 6.50 -3.83
CA ALA A 42 0.20 5.85 -4.61
C ALA A 42 0.61 4.47 -5.16
N ALA A 43 1.91 4.27 -5.37
CA ALA A 43 2.42 3.05 -6.00
C ALA A 43 2.33 1.81 -5.10
N ALA A 44 2.50 1.95 -3.79
CA ALA A 44 2.60 0.80 -2.90
C ALA A 44 1.30 -0.02 -2.78
N SER A 45 0.13 0.64 -2.80
CA SER A 45 -1.15 -0.04 -2.56
C SER A 45 -1.80 -0.65 -3.80
N ALA A 46 -1.47 -0.17 -5.01
CA ALA A 46 -2.06 -0.65 -6.27
C ALA A 46 -1.23 -1.75 -6.95
N GLN A 47 0.00 -1.98 -6.50
CA GLN A 47 1.00 -2.82 -7.17
C GLN A 47 1.18 -4.19 -6.51
N GLU A 48 0.48 -4.48 -5.43
CA GLU A 48 0.59 -5.74 -4.71
C GLU A 48 0.03 -6.89 -5.56
N MET A 49 0.89 -7.86 -5.89
CA MET A 49 0.50 -9.09 -6.57
C MET A 49 0.42 -10.21 -5.53
N GLU A 50 -0.79 -10.63 -5.21
CA GLU A 50 -1.03 -11.69 -4.24
C GLU A 50 -1.75 -12.88 -4.88
N PRO A 51 -1.02 -13.83 -5.50
CA PRO A 51 -1.64 -15.07 -5.96
C PRO A 51 -2.25 -15.83 -4.77
N ARG A 52 -3.38 -16.49 -5.04
CA ARG A 52 -4.16 -17.29 -4.06
C ARG A 52 -4.85 -16.48 -2.96
N THR A 53 -5.11 -15.19 -3.20
CA THR A 53 -5.81 -14.32 -2.26
C THR A 53 -7.18 -14.86 -1.84
N PHE A 54 -7.94 -15.45 -2.77
CA PHE A 54 -9.26 -16.03 -2.52
C PHE A 54 -9.23 -17.56 -2.37
N SER A 55 -8.09 -18.13 -1.97
CA SER A 55 -8.01 -19.56 -1.71
C SER A 55 -8.72 -19.95 -0.43
N PRO A 56 -9.57 -21.00 -0.44
CA PRO A 56 -10.24 -21.49 0.77
C PRO A 56 -9.26 -21.95 1.84
N SER A 57 -9.65 -21.73 3.10
CA SER A 57 -8.92 -22.16 4.29
C SER A 57 -9.93 -22.55 5.38
N PRO A 58 -9.61 -23.52 6.26
CA PRO A 58 -10.54 -23.90 7.33
C PRO A 58 -10.72 -22.79 8.35
N VAL A 59 -11.93 -22.66 8.92
CA VAL A 59 -12.21 -21.70 9.99
C VAL A 59 -11.39 -22.02 11.25
N GLY A 60 -11.04 -20.97 12.01
CA GLY A 60 -10.14 -21.08 13.17
C GLY A 60 -8.65 -21.10 12.79
N THR A 61 -8.32 -20.98 11.50
CA THR A 61 -6.93 -20.79 11.05
C THR A 61 -6.45 -19.39 11.45
N ASN A 62 -5.31 -19.35 12.13
CA ASN A 62 -4.56 -18.14 12.42
C ASN A 62 -3.21 -18.21 11.72
N PHE A 63 -2.67 -17.06 11.32
CA PHE A 63 -1.31 -17.00 10.79
C PHE A 63 -0.62 -15.69 11.16
N VAL A 64 0.69 -15.77 11.21
CA VAL A 64 1.60 -14.64 11.28
C VAL A 64 2.53 -14.69 10.06
N VAL A 65 2.81 -13.54 9.50
CA VAL A 65 3.74 -13.37 8.38
C VAL A 65 4.79 -12.34 8.77
N PHE A 66 6.05 -12.69 8.54
CA PHE A 66 7.16 -11.74 8.54
C PHE A 66 7.70 -11.67 7.12
N ALA A 67 7.71 -10.50 6.53
CA ALA A 67 8.21 -10.33 5.18
C ALA A 67 9.21 -9.18 5.08
N VAL A 68 10.15 -9.32 4.14
CA VAL A 68 11.05 -8.26 3.69
C VAL A 68 10.82 -8.07 2.21
N ASN A 69 10.47 -6.85 1.83
CA ASN A 69 10.28 -6.45 0.44
C ASN A 69 11.34 -5.40 0.11
N HIS A 70 12.14 -5.65 -0.90
CA HIS A 70 13.11 -4.70 -1.42
C HIS A 70 12.69 -4.29 -2.83
N ALA A 71 12.46 -2.99 -3.02
CA ALA A 71 12.11 -2.41 -4.32
C ALA A 71 13.13 -1.34 -4.70
N SER A 72 13.65 -1.40 -5.92
CA SER A 72 14.61 -0.43 -6.43
C SER A 72 14.35 -0.16 -7.90
N GLY A 73 14.50 1.08 -8.33
CA GLY A 73 14.29 1.46 -9.72
C GLY A 73 14.17 2.96 -9.94
N SER A 74 13.85 3.31 -11.16
CA SER A 74 13.67 4.69 -11.58
C SER A 74 12.26 5.18 -11.34
N VAL A 75 12.10 6.48 -11.13
CA VAL A 75 10.80 7.13 -11.02
C VAL A 75 10.60 8.02 -12.22
N LEU A 76 9.65 7.64 -13.09
CA LEU A 76 9.28 8.39 -14.27
C LEU A 76 8.35 9.52 -13.88
N VAL A 77 8.77 10.75 -14.13
CA VAL A 77 8.02 11.98 -13.89
C VAL A 77 7.68 12.67 -15.22
N ASP A 78 6.76 13.63 -15.14
CA ASP A 78 6.44 14.47 -16.31
C ASP A 78 7.71 15.18 -16.83
N PRO A 79 8.08 15.03 -18.11
CA PRO A 79 9.27 15.65 -18.69
C PRO A 79 9.29 17.19 -18.63
N SER A 80 8.15 17.84 -18.40
CA SER A 80 8.07 19.30 -18.23
C SER A 80 8.63 19.77 -16.86
N LEU A 81 8.90 18.84 -15.95
CA LEU A 81 9.41 19.15 -14.63
C LEU A 81 10.95 19.26 -14.66
N PRO A 82 11.57 20.25 -13.98
CA PRO A 82 13.02 20.40 -13.91
C PRO A 82 13.64 19.40 -12.90
N VAL A 83 13.28 18.11 -13.06
CA VAL A 83 13.77 17.01 -12.23
C VAL A 83 14.06 15.82 -13.13
N THR A 84 15.25 15.29 -12.99
CA THR A 84 15.75 14.15 -13.78
C THR A 84 16.41 13.12 -12.90
N ASP A 85 16.62 11.93 -13.47
CA ASP A 85 17.44 10.87 -12.88
C ASP A 85 17.01 10.49 -11.46
N ILE A 86 15.66 10.43 -11.26
CA ILE A 86 15.15 10.01 -9.96
C ILE A 86 15.28 8.50 -9.84
N HIS A 87 16.03 8.08 -8.84
CA HIS A 87 16.15 6.69 -8.45
C HIS A 87 15.69 6.52 -7.00
N ALA A 88 14.94 5.46 -6.73
CA ALA A 88 14.51 5.14 -5.38
C ALA A 88 14.80 3.69 -5.05
N SER A 89 15.22 3.48 -3.82
CA SER A 89 15.40 2.18 -3.19
C SER A 89 14.60 2.16 -1.89
N ASN A 90 13.80 1.12 -1.69
CA ASN A 90 12.94 1.01 -0.52
C ASN A 90 12.97 -0.43 0.00
N THR A 91 13.27 -0.58 1.29
CA THR A 91 13.16 -1.86 1.98
C THR A 91 12.07 -1.78 3.03
N VAL A 92 11.03 -2.61 2.87
CA VAL A 92 9.88 -2.65 3.78
C VAL A 92 9.85 -3.97 4.53
N ASN A 93 9.97 -3.90 5.85
CA ASN A 93 9.78 -5.01 6.76
C ASN A 93 8.30 -5.04 7.16
N VAL A 94 7.66 -6.18 7.03
CA VAL A 94 6.20 -6.32 7.22
C VAL A 94 5.93 -7.35 8.31
N LEU A 95 5.13 -6.97 9.30
CA LEU A 95 4.46 -7.87 10.21
C LEU A 95 2.99 -7.97 9.82
N GLY A 96 2.54 -9.16 9.43
CA GLY A 96 1.16 -9.47 9.08
C GLY A 96 0.54 -10.48 10.03
N LEU A 97 -0.72 -10.30 10.38
CA LEU A 97 -1.53 -11.22 11.16
C LEU A 97 -2.81 -11.53 10.41
N GLY A 98 -3.35 -12.75 10.55
CA GLY A 98 -4.62 -13.10 9.94
C GLY A 98 -5.39 -14.15 10.70
N HIS A 99 -6.72 -14.07 10.60
CA HIS A 99 -7.67 -14.98 11.22
C HIS A 99 -8.81 -15.34 10.28
N VAL A 100 -9.03 -16.64 10.09
CA VAL A 100 -10.14 -17.17 9.29
C VAL A 100 -11.30 -17.53 10.22
N PHE A 101 -12.48 -17.02 9.92
CA PHE A 101 -13.68 -17.22 10.73
C PHE A 101 -14.91 -17.49 9.88
N ASP A 102 -15.98 -17.89 10.54
CA ASP A 102 -17.31 -18.04 9.93
C ASP A 102 -18.06 -16.72 9.96
N LEU A 103 -18.49 -16.26 8.80
CA LEU A 103 -19.37 -15.12 8.63
C LEU A 103 -20.64 -15.58 7.89
N PHE A 104 -21.71 -15.86 8.63
CA PHE A 104 -23.00 -16.34 8.10
C PHE A 104 -22.87 -17.58 7.18
N GLY A 105 -22.07 -18.58 7.60
CA GLY A 105 -21.83 -19.82 6.85
C GLY A 105 -20.83 -19.67 5.68
N ARG A 106 -20.21 -18.49 5.54
CA ARG A 106 -19.16 -18.22 4.56
C ARG A 106 -17.81 -18.05 5.24
N GLN A 107 -16.78 -18.55 4.60
CA GLN A 107 -15.42 -18.27 5.04
C GLN A 107 -15.12 -16.78 4.91
N ALA A 108 -14.72 -16.16 5.99
CA ALA A 108 -14.16 -14.83 6.03
C ALA A 108 -12.74 -14.85 6.58
N LEU A 109 -11.91 -13.93 6.09
CA LEU A 109 -10.52 -13.73 6.52
C LEU A 109 -10.34 -12.25 6.87
N ILE A 110 -9.95 -11.97 8.10
CA ILE A 110 -9.45 -10.66 8.50
C ILE A 110 -7.93 -10.70 8.58
N THR A 111 -7.27 -9.69 8.01
CA THR A 111 -5.82 -9.50 8.11
C THR A 111 -5.49 -8.10 8.61
N GLY A 112 -4.41 -7.99 9.36
CA GLY A 112 -3.79 -6.73 9.77
C GLY A 112 -2.32 -6.72 9.36
N VAL A 113 -1.82 -5.60 8.89
CA VAL A 113 -0.45 -5.43 8.38
C VAL A 113 0.16 -4.18 8.98
N LEU A 114 1.36 -4.30 9.52
CA LEU A 114 2.16 -3.20 10.05
C LEU A 114 3.50 -3.15 9.31
N PRO A 115 3.73 -2.17 8.42
CA PRO A 115 4.98 -2.03 7.69
C PRO A 115 5.95 -1.06 8.39
N TYR A 116 7.24 -1.40 8.34
CA TYR A 116 8.35 -0.51 8.68
C TYR A 116 9.25 -0.35 7.46
N ALA A 117 9.37 0.88 6.97
CA ALA A 117 10.06 1.18 5.73
C ALA A 117 11.39 1.91 5.95
N ASN A 118 12.37 1.59 5.09
CA ASN A 118 13.59 2.36 4.90
C ASN A 118 13.65 2.74 3.42
N ALA A 119 13.61 4.03 3.13
CA ALA A 119 13.55 4.57 1.79
C ALA A 119 14.71 5.54 1.54
N ASP A 120 15.40 5.33 0.42
CA ASP A 120 16.45 6.19 -0.11
C ASP A 120 16.01 6.69 -1.48
N VAL A 121 16.04 8.01 -1.67
CA VAL A 121 15.64 8.65 -2.92
C VAL A 121 16.71 9.63 -3.36
N THR A 122 17.24 9.44 -4.56
CA THR A 122 18.20 10.33 -5.21
C THR A 122 17.60 10.93 -6.48
N GLY A 123 18.09 12.08 -6.90
CA GLY A 123 17.69 12.72 -8.15
C GLY A 123 18.29 14.10 -8.34
N ASN A 124 18.15 14.66 -9.53
CA ASN A 124 18.61 16.00 -9.85
C ASN A 124 17.43 16.98 -9.88
N VAL A 125 17.52 18.04 -9.09
CA VAL A 125 16.51 19.12 -9.01
C VAL A 125 17.12 20.42 -9.47
N GLY A 126 16.70 20.93 -10.63
CA GLY A 126 17.28 22.15 -11.21
C GLY A 126 18.80 22.05 -11.46
N GLY A 127 19.31 20.86 -11.83
CA GLY A 127 20.71 20.60 -12.08
C GLY A 127 21.56 20.30 -10.83
N ASN A 128 20.94 20.26 -9.64
CA ASN A 128 21.63 19.91 -8.38
C ASN A 128 21.23 18.53 -7.91
N ALA A 129 22.20 17.67 -7.60
CA ALA A 129 21.96 16.37 -6.98
C ALA A 129 21.34 16.54 -5.59
N ARG A 130 20.34 15.72 -5.29
CA ARG A 130 19.63 15.66 -4.00
C ARG A 130 19.48 14.21 -3.58
N GLU A 131 19.59 14.00 -2.29
CA GLU A 131 19.37 12.71 -1.65
C GLU A 131 18.47 12.90 -0.42
N VAL A 132 17.55 11.97 -0.22
CA VAL A 132 16.64 11.97 0.93
C VAL A 132 16.53 10.54 1.46
N GLN A 133 16.83 10.37 2.74
CA GLN A 133 16.67 9.10 3.46
C GLN A 133 15.55 9.21 4.48
N ARG A 134 14.71 8.17 4.58
CA ARG A 134 13.62 8.07 5.56
C ARG A 134 13.55 6.65 6.10
N SER A 135 13.34 6.54 7.43
CA SER A 135 13.08 5.25 8.06
C SER A 135 12.02 5.39 9.16
N GLY A 136 11.16 4.40 9.29
CA GLY A 136 10.11 4.39 10.30
C GLY A 136 8.87 3.59 9.90
N LEU A 137 7.81 3.72 10.70
CA LEU A 137 6.53 3.09 10.42
C LEU A 137 5.84 3.75 9.22
N ALA A 138 5.33 2.92 8.31
CA ALA A 138 4.39 3.33 7.28
C ALA A 138 2.93 3.09 7.75
N ASP A 139 1.96 3.40 6.90
CA ASP A 139 0.54 3.32 7.27
C ASP A 139 0.11 1.86 7.49
N ALA A 140 -0.52 1.59 8.64
CA ALA A 140 -1.08 0.29 8.96
C ALA A 140 -2.29 -0.03 8.07
N GLN A 141 -2.49 -1.31 7.77
CA GLN A 141 -3.56 -1.77 6.90
C GLN A 141 -4.36 -2.89 7.56
N ALA A 142 -5.66 -2.92 7.28
CA ALA A 142 -6.54 -4.02 7.62
C ALA A 142 -7.35 -4.42 6.38
N LYS A 143 -7.57 -5.74 6.18
CA LYS A 143 -8.37 -6.25 5.05
C LYS A 143 -9.32 -7.32 5.53
N LEU A 144 -10.58 -7.20 5.15
CA LEU A 144 -11.61 -8.23 5.31
C LEU A 144 -11.92 -8.82 3.93
N SER A 145 -11.76 -10.13 3.80
CA SER A 145 -12.12 -10.88 2.60
C SER A 145 -13.22 -11.89 2.92
N VAL A 146 -14.20 -12.04 2.03
CA VAL A 146 -15.30 -13.00 2.19
C VAL A 146 -15.45 -13.80 0.90
N LEU A 147 -15.53 -15.12 1.02
CA LEU A 147 -15.77 -16.02 -0.11
C LEU A 147 -17.28 -16.19 -0.31
N LEU A 148 -17.81 -15.54 -1.35
CA LEU A 148 -19.26 -15.51 -1.64
C LEU A 148 -19.76 -16.82 -2.28
N LEU A 149 -18.95 -17.42 -3.16
CA LEU A 149 -19.24 -18.68 -3.84
C LEU A 149 -18.06 -19.63 -3.66
N GLY A 150 -18.34 -20.91 -3.45
CA GLY A 150 -17.31 -21.96 -3.30
C GLY A 150 -16.54 -21.93 -1.95
N GLY A 151 -16.81 -20.94 -1.10
CA GLY A 151 -16.13 -20.74 0.18
C GLY A 151 -17.05 -20.95 1.38
N LYS A 152 -17.50 -22.19 1.63
CA LYS A 152 -18.22 -22.53 2.87
C LYS A 152 -17.28 -22.41 4.08
N ALA A 153 -17.84 -21.98 5.21
CA ALA A 153 -17.13 -21.99 6.50
C ALA A 153 -17.02 -23.42 7.00
N LEU A 154 -15.88 -24.07 6.78
CA LEU A 154 -15.64 -25.47 7.14
C LEU A 154 -14.62 -25.55 8.27
N THR A 155 -14.86 -26.46 9.23
CA THR A 155 -13.86 -26.85 10.23
C THR A 155 -12.67 -27.54 9.56
N PRO A 156 -11.50 -27.68 10.22
CA PRO A 156 -10.36 -28.37 9.63
C PRO A 156 -10.66 -29.81 9.18
N GLY A 157 -11.53 -30.54 9.91
CA GLY A 157 -11.93 -31.90 9.55
C GLY A 157 -12.81 -31.94 8.31
N GLU A 158 -13.83 -31.10 8.23
CA GLU A 158 -14.71 -30.97 7.05
C GLU A 158 -13.94 -30.44 5.84
N PHE A 159 -13.02 -29.50 6.05
CA PHE A 159 -12.19 -28.94 4.98
C PHE A 159 -11.30 -29.98 4.31
N ALA A 160 -10.76 -30.92 5.10
CA ALA A 160 -9.90 -32.00 4.57
C ALA A 160 -10.67 -33.00 3.67
N GLN A 161 -11.99 -33.09 3.84
CA GLN A 161 -12.87 -33.98 3.06
C GLN A 161 -13.60 -33.26 1.93
N ALA A 162 -13.58 -31.92 1.92
CA ALA A 162 -14.30 -31.13 0.93
C ALA A 162 -13.59 -31.08 -0.41
N HIS A 163 -14.39 -31.11 -1.48
CA HIS A 163 -13.90 -30.78 -2.82
C HIS A 163 -13.98 -29.27 -3.01
N HIS A 164 -12.82 -28.67 -3.32
CA HIS A 164 -12.72 -27.24 -3.56
C HIS A 164 -12.81 -26.98 -5.08
N GLY A 165 -13.92 -26.38 -5.49
CA GLY A 165 -14.15 -25.96 -6.87
C GLY A 165 -13.83 -24.48 -7.09
N MET A 166 -14.53 -23.88 -8.05
CA MET A 166 -14.45 -22.44 -8.32
C MET A 166 -14.89 -21.62 -7.09
N VAL A 167 -14.14 -20.56 -6.83
CA VAL A 167 -14.41 -19.63 -5.75
C VAL A 167 -14.58 -18.22 -6.29
N ILE A 168 -15.58 -17.50 -5.80
CA ILE A 168 -15.70 -16.05 -6.01
C ILE A 168 -15.64 -15.39 -4.63
N GLY A 169 -14.78 -14.40 -4.51
CA GLY A 169 -14.56 -13.64 -3.27
C GLY A 169 -14.57 -12.14 -3.50
N VAL A 170 -14.83 -11.42 -2.41
CA VAL A 170 -14.73 -9.95 -2.35
C VAL A 170 -13.88 -9.56 -1.16
N SER A 171 -13.24 -8.41 -1.24
CA SER A 171 -12.50 -7.86 -0.10
C SER A 171 -12.65 -6.35 0.01
N VAL A 172 -12.55 -5.88 1.25
CA VAL A 172 -12.44 -4.47 1.62
C VAL A 172 -11.17 -4.31 2.42
N GLY A 173 -10.24 -3.54 1.91
CA GLY A 173 -9.01 -3.13 2.60
C GLY A 173 -9.12 -1.67 3.03
N VAL A 174 -8.59 -1.36 4.20
CA VAL A 174 -8.49 0.01 4.73
C VAL A 174 -7.06 0.26 5.17
N MET A 175 -6.50 1.38 4.75
CA MET A 175 -5.22 1.91 5.19
C MET A 175 -5.47 3.12 6.08
N ALA A 176 -4.96 3.08 7.31
CA ALA A 176 -5.10 4.15 8.28
C ALA A 176 -3.85 5.05 8.27
N PRO A 177 -3.99 6.39 8.46
CA PRO A 177 -2.87 7.33 8.47
C PRO A 177 -2.06 7.26 9.77
N THR A 178 -1.45 6.10 10.04
CA THR A 178 -0.69 5.82 11.26
C THR A 178 0.83 5.90 11.06
N GLY A 179 1.27 6.01 9.82
CA GLY A 179 2.68 6.10 9.47
C GLY A 179 3.30 7.44 9.84
N GLN A 180 4.63 7.47 9.86
CA GLN A 180 5.35 8.71 10.16
C GLN A 180 5.14 9.74 9.04
N TYR A 181 4.56 10.87 9.42
CA TYR A 181 4.26 11.99 8.54
C TYR A 181 4.70 13.31 9.15
N TYR A 182 5.46 14.07 8.38
CA TYR A 182 5.98 15.40 8.74
C TYR A 182 5.59 16.37 7.61
N PRO A 183 4.66 17.31 7.86
CA PRO A 183 4.15 18.21 6.81
C PRO A 183 5.24 19.06 6.13
N GLN A 184 6.31 19.40 6.86
CA GLN A 184 7.47 20.14 6.32
C GLN A 184 8.34 19.31 5.37
N TYR A 185 8.14 17.98 5.28
CA TYR A 185 8.87 17.11 4.39
C TYR A 185 8.02 16.72 3.18
N LEU A 186 8.63 16.75 2.04
CA LEU A 186 7.99 16.35 0.81
C LEU A 186 7.85 14.82 0.70
N ILE A 187 8.86 14.07 1.16
CA ILE A 187 8.89 12.61 1.16
C ILE A 187 8.62 12.11 2.57
N ASN A 188 7.53 11.37 2.73
CA ASN A 188 7.07 10.78 3.98
C ASN A 188 6.78 9.29 3.81
N LEU A 189 6.83 8.53 4.91
CA LEU A 189 6.51 7.10 4.94
C LEU A 189 5.00 6.89 5.15
N GLY A 190 4.34 7.75 5.91
CA GLY A 190 2.89 7.82 6.03
C GLY A 190 2.27 8.75 4.98
N THR A 191 1.00 8.52 4.64
CA THR A 191 0.27 9.30 3.63
C THR A 191 -0.58 10.43 4.21
N ASN A 192 -0.78 10.42 5.53
CA ASN A 192 -1.63 11.36 6.29
C ASN A 192 -3.07 11.42 5.75
N ARG A 193 -3.59 10.30 5.26
CA ARG A 193 -4.95 10.17 4.78
C ARG A 193 -5.42 8.72 4.84
N TRP A 194 -6.71 8.53 4.95
CA TRP A 194 -7.32 7.23 4.79
C TRP A 194 -7.32 6.79 3.33
N ALA A 195 -7.19 5.48 3.11
CA ALA A 195 -7.44 4.90 1.80
C ALA A 195 -8.23 3.60 1.96
N THR A 196 -9.09 3.30 0.98
CA THR A 196 -9.91 2.10 0.95
C THR A 196 -9.72 1.40 -0.39
N ARG A 197 -9.54 0.09 -0.37
CA ARG A 197 -9.47 -0.76 -1.56
C ARG A 197 -10.63 -1.74 -1.55
N LEU A 198 -11.43 -1.70 -2.61
CA LEU A 198 -12.48 -2.69 -2.89
C LEU A 198 -11.98 -3.61 -3.99
N GLU A 199 -12.12 -4.92 -3.81
CA GLU A 199 -11.66 -5.90 -4.78
C GLU A 199 -12.63 -7.07 -4.86
N GLY A 200 -12.85 -7.59 -6.05
CA GLY A 200 -13.56 -8.83 -6.32
C GLY A 200 -12.73 -9.73 -7.21
N GLY A 201 -12.76 -11.03 -6.96
CA GLY A 201 -11.97 -11.97 -7.73
C GLY A 201 -12.57 -13.36 -7.81
N ILE A 202 -12.00 -14.14 -8.72
CA ILE A 202 -12.37 -15.51 -9.02
C ILE A 202 -11.13 -16.39 -9.02
N SER A 203 -11.22 -17.59 -8.44
CA SER A 203 -10.18 -18.61 -8.45
C SER A 203 -10.77 -19.91 -9.02
N ILE A 204 -10.16 -20.48 -10.04
CA ILE A 204 -10.62 -21.66 -10.79
C ILE A 204 -9.56 -22.74 -10.73
N PRO A 205 -9.69 -23.76 -9.85
CA PRO A 205 -8.77 -24.89 -9.83
C PRO A 205 -9.05 -25.85 -11.01
N ARG A 206 -7.97 -26.35 -11.62
CA ARG A 206 -7.98 -27.38 -12.67
C ARG A 206 -6.82 -28.35 -12.43
N GLY A 207 -7.07 -29.42 -11.70
CA GLY A 207 -6.04 -30.35 -11.28
C GLY A 207 -4.95 -29.70 -10.45
N ARG A 208 -3.72 -29.63 -10.98
CA ARG A 208 -2.58 -28.96 -10.31
C ARG A 208 -2.48 -27.47 -10.64
N TRP A 209 -3.25 -26.99 -11.60
CA TRP A 209 -3.29 -25.58 -12.00
C TRP A 209 -4.36 -24.81 -11.25
N MET A 210 -4.06 -23.54 -10.99
CA MET A 210 -5.02 -22.57 -10.49
C MET A 210 -4.96 -21.33 -11.38
N PHE A 211 -6.11 -20.91 -11.88
CA PHE A 211 -6.29 -19.69 -12.67
C PHE A 211 -7.05 -18.69 -11.82
N GLU A 212 -6.54 -17.49 -11.69
CA GLU A 212 -7.14 -16.47 -10.85
C GLU A 212 -7.21 -15.13 -11.59
N GLY A 213 -8.26 -14.39 -11.34
CA GLY A 213 -8.43 -13.05 -11.86
C GLY A 213 -9.13 -12.18 -10.82
N SER A 214 -8.69 -10.95 -10.66
CA SER A 214 -9.34 -9.98 -9.80
C SER A 214 -9.40 -8.60 -10.42
N ALA A 215 -10.40 -7.82 -9.99
CA ALA A 215 -10.56 -6.42 -10.32
C ALA A 215 -10.79 -5.61 -9.04
N GLY A 216 -10.21 -4.43 -8.96
CA GLY A 216 -10.34 -3.61 -7.78
C GLY A 216 -10.27 -2.11 -8.06
N VAL A 217 -10.69 -1.33 -7.06
CA VAL A 217 -10.61 0.12 -7.05
C VAL A 217 -10.07 0.60 -5.72
N GLY A 218 -9.04 1.46 -5.78
CA GLY A 218 -8.52 2.21 -4.65
C GLY A 218 -9.16 3.59 -4.58
N LEU A 219 -9.68 3.94 -3.42
CA LEU A 219 -10.28 5.22 -3.08
C LEU A 219 -9.42 5.90 -2.03
N TYR A 220 -9.22 7.20 -2.16
CA TYR A 220 -8.31 7.96 -1.31
C TYR A 220 -9.05 9.13 -0.68
N GLY A 221 -8.85 9.33 0.61
CA GLY A 221 -9.20 10.58 1.30
C GLY A 221 -8.21 11.69 0.96
N ASP A 222 -8.51 12.89 1.42
CA ASP A 222 -7.68 14.07 1.20
C ASP A 222 -6.61 14.20 2.30
N ASN A 223 -5.57 14.96 2.00
CA ASN A 223 -4.52 15.36 2.93
C ASN A 223 -4.40 16.89 2.92
N ASP A 224 -4.91 17.53 3.97
CA ASP A 224 -4.94 18.99 4.11
C ASP A 224 -3.62 19.59 4.64
N LEU A 225 -2.69 18.73 5.06
CA LEU A 225 -1.37 19.12 5.56
C LEU A 225 -0.24 18.72 4.61
N PHE A 226 -0.53 18.71 3.29
CA PHE A 226 0.50 18.33 2.32
C PHE A 226 1.59 19.40 2.25
N TYR A 227 2.82 18.98 1.89
CA TYR A 227 4.01 19.81 1.83
C TYR A 227 3.77 21.17 1.15
N PRO A 228 4.22 22.28 1.75
CA PRO A 228 5.04 22.43 2.96
C PRO A 228 4.26 22.43 4.28
N GLY A 229 3.02 21.92 4.32
CA GLY A 229 2.20 21.75 5.52
C GLY A 229 0.87 22.51 5.49
N GLU A 230 0.56 23.20 4.40
CA GLU A 230 -0.61 24.06 4.25
C GLU A 230 -1.40 23.79 2.97
N ARG A 231 -1.04 22.73 2.22
CA ARG A 231 -1.67 22.43 0.94
C ARG A 231 -2.68 21.29 1.03
N HIS A 232 -3.78 21.49 0.33
CA HIS A 232 -4.78 20.46 0.15
C HIS A 232 -4.39 19.54 -1.02
N LYS A 233 -4.30 18.23 -0.75
CA LYS A 233 -4.03 17.19 -1.74
C LYS A 233 -5.19 16.22 -1.79
N SER A 234 -5.82 16.09 -2.96
CA SER A 234 -6.76 15.03 -3.27
C SER A 234 -6.22 14.11 -4.38
N GLN A 235 -6.76 12.90 -4.50
CA GLN A 235 -6.34 11.94 -5.51
C GLN A 235 -7.53 11.17 -6.07
N GLN A 236 -7.59 11.07 -7.38
CA GLN A 236 -8.57 10.25 -8.08
C GLN A 236 -8.33 8.76 -7.81
N SER A 237 -9.39 7.97 -7.93
CA SER A 237 -9.33 6.52 -7.76
C SER A 237 -8.35 5.86 -8.73
N ILE A 238 -7.73 4.76 -8.27
CA ILE A 238 -6.93 3.86 -9.11
C ILE A 238 -7.73 2.59 -9.30
N LYS A 239 -7.91 2.19 -10.55
CA LYS A 239 -8.53 0.92 -10.94
C LYS A 239 -7.45 -0.07 -11.33
N GLY A 240 -7.61 -1.34 -10.96
CA GLY A 240 -6.64 -2.38 -11.26
C GLY A 240 -7.30 -3.69 -11.67
N LEU A 241 -6.57 -4.42 -12.51
CA LEU A 241 -6.86 -5.81 -12.88
C LEU A 241 -5.63 -6.65 -12.55
N GLN A 242 -5.83 -7.84 -12.02
CA GLN A 242 -4.77 -8.80 -11.75
C GLN A 242 -5.15 -10.16 -12.33
N GLY A 243 -4.16 -10.89 -12.80
CA GLY A 243 -4.29 -12.26 -13.26
C GLY A 243 -3.13 -13.10 -12.76
N HIS A 244 -3.42 -14.32 -12.33
CA HIS A 244 -2.42 -15.25 -11.83
C HIS A 244 -2.66 -16.65 -12.40
N VAL A 245 -1.58 -17.31 -12.78
CA VAL A 245 -1.58 -18.72 -13.15
C VAL A 245 -0.60 -19.44 -12.27
N SER A 246 -1.07 -20.36 -11.42
CA SER A 246 -0.19 -21.10 -10.53
C SER A 246 -0.24 -22.60 -10.77
N TYR A 247 0.90 -23.27 -10.55
CA TYR A 247 1.06 -24.72 -10.62
C TYR A 247 1.51 -25.28 -9.28
N THR A 248 0.81 -26.30 -8.77
CA THR A 248 1.09 -26.97 -7.51
C THR A 248 1.86 -28.26 -7.77
N PHE A 249 3.13 -28.30 -7.34
CA PHE A 249 3.98 -29.51 -7.45
C PHE A 249 3.57 -30.59 -6.42
N ARG A 250 3.36 -30.14 -5.20
CA ARG A 250 2.89 -30.95 -4.05
C ARG A 250 2.14 -30.03 -3.07
N PRO A 251 1.41 -30.55 -2.10
CA PRO A 251 0.67 -29.73 -1.15
C PRO A 251 1.53 -28.61 -0.57
N ARG A 252 1.05 -27.36 -0.71
CA ARG A 252 1.68 -26.11 -0.23
C ARG A 252 2.99 -25.70 -0.96
N MET A 253 3.46 -26.47 -1.95
CA MET A 253 4.58 -26.11 -2.81
C MET A 253 4.08 -25.78 -4.21
N TRP A 254 4.20 -24.53 -4.61
CA TRP A 254 3.66 -24.04 -5.88
C TRP A 254 4.48 -22.88 -6.43
N VAL A 255 4.35 -22.64 -7.71
CA VAL A 255 4.85 -21.47 -8.43
C VAL A 255 3.65 -20.74 -9.05
N ALA A 256 3.71 -19.42 -9.13
CA ALA A 256 2.76 -18.61 -9.89
C ALA A 256 3.49 -17.65 -10.82
N PHE A 257 2.83 -17.31 -11.92
CA PHE A 257 3.15 -16.19 -12.78
C PHE A 257 2.01 -15.18 -12.66
N ASP A 258 2.38 -13.93 -12.51
CA ASP A 258 1.52 -12.86 -12.06
C ASP A 258 1.56 -11.71 -13.07
N GLY A 259 0.41 -11.11 -13.36
CA GLY A 259 0.29 -9.91 -14.17
C GLY A 259 -0.68 -8.93 -13.53
N THR A 260 -0.31 -7.64 -13.51
CA THR A 260 -1.16 -6.57 -13.02
C THR A 260 -1.18 -5.41 -14.02
N TRP A 261 -2.36 -4.85 -14.22
CA TRP A 261 -2.55 -3.60 -14.93
C TRP A 261 -3.37 -2.64 -14.07
N TYR A 262 -2.94 -1.38 -14.01
CA TYR A 262 -3.65 -0.37 -13.23
C TYR A 262 -3.64 0.99 -13.92
N THR A 263 -4.70 1.78 -13.64
CA THR A 263 -4.89 3.09 -14.27
C THR A 263 -5.65 4.04 -13.34
N GLY A 264 -5.37 5.35 -13.44
CA GLY A 264 -6.01 6.38 -12.64
C GLY A 264 -5.03 7.15 -11.76
N GLY A 265 -5.44 7.55 -10.57
CA GLY A 265 -4.60 8.08 -9.51
C GLY A 265 -4.09 9.50 -9.73
N ARG A 266 -4.68 10.26 -10.66
CA ARG A 266 -4.33 11.67 -10.86
C ARG A 266 -4.52 12.46 -9.57
N VAL A 267 -3.60 13.34 -9.27
CA VAL A 267 -3.62 14.18 -8.07
C VAL A 267 -3.98 15.61 -8.42
N ASP A 268 -4.77 16.22 -7.55
CA ASP A 268 -5.06 17.64 -7.55
C ASP A 268 -4.45 18.27 -6.29
N LEU A 269 -3.76 19.40 -6.45
CA LEU A 269 -3.15 20.18 -5.38
C LEU A 269 -3.73 21.58 -5.37
N ASP A 270 -4.44 21.95 -4.30
CA ASP A 270 -5.14 23.24 -4.17
C ASP A 270 -6.04 23.53 -5.37
N GLY A 271 -6.73 22.50 -5.88
CA GLY A 271 -7.58 22.59 -7.08
C GLY A 271 -6.84 22.60 -8.43
N VAL A 272 -5.51 22.53 -8.42
CA VAL A 272 -4.71 22.42 -9.64
C VAL A 272 -4.46 20.96 -9.98
N ARG A 273 -4.99 20.54 -11.11
CA ARG A 273 -4.89 19.15 -11.59
C ARG A 273 -3.49 18.82 -12.09
N GLY A 274 -2.90 17.75 -11.55
CA GLY A 274 -1.61 17.22 -11.98
C GLY A 274 -1.67 16.50 -13.33
N ALA A 275 -0.51 16.31 -13.97
CA ALA A 275 -0.36 15.52 -15.19
C ALA A 275 0.03 14.04 -14.90
N ASP A 276 -0.10 13.60 -13.67
CA ASP A 276 0.40 12.34 -13.08
C ASP A 276 -0.55 11.14 -13.21
N PHE A 277 -1.43 11.16 -14.21
CA PHE A 277 -2.31 10.03 -14.50
C PHE A 277 -1.51 8.76 -14.82
N GLN A 278 -1.75 7.69 -14.08
CA GLN A 278 -1.05 6.42 -14.20
C GLN A 278 -1.76 5.49 -15.21
N ARG A 279 -0.95 4.75 -15.97
CA ARG A 279 -1.39 3.67 -16.84
C ARG A 279 -0.22 2.71 -16.96
N ASN A 280 -0.13 1.77 -16.06
CA ASN A 280 1.05 0.94 -15.85
C ASN A 280 0.66 -0.54 -15.80
N SER A 281 1.62 -1.41 -16.12
CA SER A 281 1.51 -2.85 -15.96
C SER A 281 2.78 -3.41 -15.34
N ARG A 282 2.63 -4.52 -14.61
CA ARG A 282 3.74 -5.25 -13.99
C ARG A 282 3.58 -6.73 -14.25
N LEU A 283 4.70 -7.43 -14.29
CA LEU A 283 4.78 -8.88 -14.34
C LEU A 283 5.55 -9.38 -13.13
N GLY A 284 5.24 -10.60 -12.70
CA GLY A 284 5.91 -11.19 -11.55
C GLY A 284 5.88 -12.70 -11.56
N ALA A 285 6.63 -13.27 -10.63
CA ALA A 285 6.62 -14.68 -10.31
C ALA A 285 6.72 -14.88 -8.81
N THR A 286 5.97 -15.87 -8.31
CA THR A 286 5.94 -16.22 -6.89
C THR A 286 6.22 -17.69 -6.73
N PHE A 287 7.07 -18.06 -5.76
CA PHE A 287 7.37 -19.45 -5.38
C PHE A 287 7.10 -19.64 -3.89
N ALA A 288 6.29 -20.63 -3.54
CA ALA A 288 6.00 -21.02 -2.15
C ALA A 288 6.60 -22.38 -1.82
N LEU A 289 7.33 -22.42 -0.71
CA LEU A 289 8.05 -23.58 -0.22
C LEU A 289 7.58 -23.93 1.20
N PRO A 290 6.94 -25.09 1.44
CA PRO A 290 6.63 -25.56 2.78
C PRO A 290 7.90 -26.01 3.49
N LEU A 291 8.18 -25.48 4.69
CA LEU A 291 9.25 -25.92 5.56
C LEU A 291 8.78 -27.05 6.49
N THR A 292 7.60 -26.87 7.07
CA THR A 292 6.94 -27.85 7.94
C THR A 292 5.44 -27.90 7.62
N ARG A 293 4.66 -28.67 8.38
CA ARG A 293 3.19 -28.66 8.26
C ARG A 293 2.56 -27.29 8.63
N ARG A 294 3.27 -26.43 9.37
CA ARG A 294 2.76 -25.13 9.85
C ARG A 294 3.54 -23.92 9.34
N GLN A 295 4.68 -24.15 8.71
CA GLN A 295 5.60 -23.10 8.31
C GLN A 295 5.86 -23.14 6.80
N SER A 296 6.01 -21.99 6.19
CA SER A 296 6.37 -21.85 4.77
C SER A 296 7.19 -20.59 4.52
N LEU A 297 7.98 -20.64 3.46
CA LEU A 297 8.61 -19.48 2.84
C LEU A 297 7.92 -19.17 1.51
N LYS A 298 7.82 -17.92 1.20
CA LYS A 298 7.36 -17.42 -0.10
C LYS A 298 8.40 -16.44 -0.63
N PHE A 299 8.81 -16.64 -1.86
CA PHE A 299 9.70 -15.77 -2.61
C PHE A 299 8.90 -15.17 -3.75
N ALA A 300 9.00 -13.86 -3.96
CA ALA A 300 8.36 -13.21 -5.09
C ALA A 300 9.31 -12.21 -5.74
N TYR A 301 9.22 -12.11 -7.05
CA TYR A 301 9.87 -11.10 -7.85
C TYR A 301 8.85 -10.44 -8.77
N SER A 302 8.93 -9.13 -8.94
CA SER A 302 8.12 -8.41 -9.91
C SER A 302 8.87 -7.23 -10.50
N THR A 303 8.55 -6.91 -11.76
CA THR A 303 9.15 -5.81 -12.52
C THR A 303 8.08 -5.04 -13.29
N GLY A 304 8.36 -3.79 -13.62
CA GLY A 304 7.53 -3.01 -14.52
C GLY A 304 7.57 -3.59 -15.94
N ALA A 305 6.40 -3.84 -16.55
CA ALA A 305 6.30 -4.25 -17.96
C ALA A 305 6.03 -3.04 -18.86
N THR A 306 5.24 -2.09 -18.40
CA THR A 306 5.00 -0.80 -19.03
C THR A 306 4.74 0.22 -17.93
N THR A 307 5.55 1.26 -17.86
CA THR A 307 5.38 2.34 -16.88
C THR A 307 5.31 3.67 -17.63
N ARG A 308 4.13 4.31 -17.59
CA ARG A 308 3.96 5.65 -18.17
C ARG A 308 4.48 6.73 -17.24
N LEU A 309 4.05 6.67 -15.98
CA LEU A 309 4.46 7.57 -14.89
C LEU A 309 4.41 6.82 -13.59
N GLY A 310 5.34 7.12 -12.70
CA GLY A 310 5.49 6.46 -11.40
C GLY A 310 6.74 5.64 -11.29
N GLY A 311 6.79 4.78 -10.30
CA GLY A 311 7.94 3.90 -10.07
C GLY A 311 8.00 2.76 -11.08
N ASP A 312 9.13 2.65 -11.76
CA ASP A 312 9.53 1.49 -12.54
C ASP A 312 10.52 0.69 -11.70
N PHE A 313 9.96 -0.17 -10.86
CA PHE A 313 10.72 -0.87 -9.83
C PHE A 313 10.82 -2.36 -10.10
N ASP A 314 12.00 -2.90 -9.91
CA ASP A 314 12.23 -4.30 -9.59
C ASP A 314 11.96 -4.50 -8.10
N THR A 315 11.14 -5.48 -7.78
CA THR A 315 10.79 -5.79 -6.39
C THR A 315 11.10 -7.25 -6.10
N PHE A 316 11.85 -7.50 -5.05
CA PHE A 316 12.12 -8.84 -4.52
C PHE A 316 11.55 -8.95 -3.11
N SER A 317 10.86 -10.05 -2.83
CA SER A 317 10.19 -10.28 -1.55
C SER A 317 10.51 -11.65 -1.01
N VAL A 318 10.76 -11.73 0.30
CA VAL A 318 10.85 -12.98 1.06
C VAL A 318 9.88 -12.89 2.22
N ALA A 319 8.97 -13.86 2.34
CA ALA A 319 8.01 -13.92 3.43
C ALA A 319 8.09 -15.28 4.13
N TYR A 320 8.19 -15.25 5.45
CA TYR A 320 8.01 -16.41 6.32
C TYR A 320 6.61 -16.37 6.91
N GLN A 321 5.89 -17.47 6.81
CA GLN A 321 4.55 -17.62 7.35
C GLN A 321 4.49 -18.78 8.33
N MET A 322 3.86 -18.58 9.49
CA MET A 322 3.50 -19.61 10.44
C MET A 322 1.98 -19.65 10.64
N VAL A 323 1.42 -20.87 10.64
CA VAL A 323 -0.03 -21.12 10.72
C VAL A 323 -0.33 -21.99 11.92
N TRP A 324 -1.40 -21.67 12.65
CA TRP A 324 -1.92 -22.50 13.75
C TRP A 324 -3.44 -22.46 13.82
N PHE A 325 -4.05 -23.43 14.50
CA PHE A 325 -5.49 -23.44 14.75
C PHE A 325 -5.77 -23.00 16.19
N GLY A 326 -6.76 -22.15 16.39
CA GLY A 326 -7.28 -21.79 17.70
C GLY A 326 -7.86 -23.01 18.44
N LYS A 327 -7.81 -23.01 19.77
CA LYS A 327 -8.56 -24.01 20.54
C LYS A 327 -10.05 -23.85 20.26
N ARG A 328 -10.76 -24.96 20.02
CA ARG A 328 -12.24 -24.91 19.93
C ARG A 328 -12.79 -24.33 21.24
N PRO A 329 -13.77 -23.44 21.21
CA PRO A 329 -14.57 -23.16 22.38
C PRO A 329 -15.17 -24.49 22.85
N THR A 330 -14.97 -24.85 24.10
CA THR A 330 -15.65 -26.01 24.69
C THR A 330 -17.14 -25.73 24.63
N PRO A 331 -18.00 -26.61 24.04
CA PRO A 331 -19.42 -26.40 24.07
C PRO A 331 -19.85 -26.21 25.53
N PRO A 332 -20.81 -25.33 25.83
CA PRO A 332 -21.34 -25.19 27.17
C PRO A 332 -21.75 -26.60 27.65
N GLN A 333 -21.19 -27.09 28.77
CA GLN A 333 -21.66 -28.28 29.39
C GLN A 333 -23.12 -28.07 29.76
N VAL A 334 -24.01 -28.74 29.05
CA VAL A 334 -25.42 -28.80 29.45
C VAL A 334 -25.40 -29.58 30.80
N ALA A 335 -25.74 -28.87 31.86
CA ALA A 335 -25.90 -29.48 33.15
C ALA A 335 -26.88 -30.68 33.02
N PRO A 336 -26.53 -31.86 33.57
CA PRO A 336 -27.46 -33.00 33.55
C PRO A 336 -28.80 -32.55 34.17
N PRO A 337 -29.95 -32.99 33.62
CA PRO A 337 -31.22 -32.63 34.20
C PRO A 337 -31.27 -33.07 35.66
N PRO A 338 -31.87 -32.26 36.54
CA PRO A 338 -31.99 -32.63 37.95
C PRO A 338 -32.67 -33.97 38.02
N GLY A 339 -32.01 -34.94 38.70
CA GLY A 339 -32.47 -36.29 38.82
C GLY A 339 -33.92 -36.30 39.35
N GLY A 340 -34.81 -36.85 38.54
CA GLY A 340 -36.19 -37.15 38.98
C GLY A 340 -36.08 -38.24 40.04
N GLY A 341 -36.24 -37.87 41.30
CA GLY A 341 -36.47 -38.83 42.39
C GLY A 341 -37.72 -39.65 42.08
N LEU A 342 -37.54 -40.97 42.05
CA LEU A 342 -38.69 -41.92 42.02
C LEU A 342 -39.45 -41.77 43.33
N PRO A 343 -40.77 -41.61 43.28
CA PRO A 343 -41.57 -41.72 44.50
C PRO A 343 -41.63 -43.17 44.93
N HIS A 344 -41.39 -43.42 46.26
CA HIS A 344 -41.59 -44.68 46.94
C HIS A 344 -43.10 -44.98 47.13
#